data_d087456447586e7cb0c118098666bc80
#
_entry.id   d087456447586e7cb0c118098666bc80
#
_cell.length_a   1.000
_cell.length_b   1.000
_cell.length_c   1.000
_cell.angle_alpha   90.00
_cell.angle_beta   90.00
_cell.angle_gamma   90.00
#
_symmetry.space_group_name_H-M   'P 1'
#
loop_
_entity.id
_entity.type
_entity.pdbx_description
1 polymer ?
#
loop_
_entity_poly.entity_id
_entity_poly.type
_entity_poly.pdbx_seq_one_letter_code
_entity_poly.pdbx_strand_id
1 'polypeptide(L)'
;NYNAQGQMEENTNKSYIFDVVNNSWTQIAPPNNGEGYWGKLGAPPFVALPDGRVMLSYFGDFGRSSYNESMIYDPVSNMWTLTGTNKQGRTTEAGYTLLSNDKVLTVNTDRGVSSAEIFDPATGRWSPAGNTPQVLANSEIGPALTLPSGKVLAEGATGANALYDPATNSWSAAPNFPKLGNGLQLEAPDNYSVILPSGNVLTSTGTFICSTQNCTIMGPSPFFEYDWKANAWIRVIDDLLIPSSSAKGADYVMLSLPTGQVMIAYKDKIEFYSSSGIPDRTWLPIVDSISSENISPATTYQISGKQLSGLTQGTHFGDEHENATNYPIVQIENIKTHHVSYARSFDFSSTSIQPNVSSTFNFIVNPKIENGPSLLREVEEQRLCPRY
;
A
#
# COMPACT_ATOMS: atom_id res chain seq x y z
N ASN A 1 -14.95 12.96 0.15
CA ASN A 1 -16.07 12.49 1.00
C ASN A 1 -17.40 12.67 0.26
N TYR A 2 -18.27 11.68 0.36
CA TYR A 2 -19.63 11.77 -0.17
C TYR A 2 -20.60 12.07 0.98
N ASN A 3 -21.51 13.01 0.77
CA ASN A 3 -22.59 13.27 1.73
C ASN A 3 -23.64 12.14 1.74
N ALA A 4 -24.61 12.21 2.64
CA ALA A 4 -25.66 11.19 2.77
C ALA A 4 -26.53 11.04 1.49
N GLN A 5 -26.42 11.93 0.53
CA GLN A 5 -27.09 11.91 -0.77
C GLN A 5 -26.19 11.37 -1.88
N GLY A 6 -24.97 10.91 -1.58
CA GLY A 6 -24.00 10.41 -2.55
C GLY A 6 -23.38 11.50 -3.43
N GLN A 7 -23.44 12.76 -3.02
CA GLN A 7 -22.77 13.87 -3.69
C GLN A 7 -21.39 14.07 -3.07
N MET A 8 -20.38 14.32 -3.90
CA MET A 8 -19.04 14.63 -3.42
C MET A 8 -19.10 15.96 -2.63
N GLU A 9 -18.79 15.88 -1.32
CA GLU A 9 -18.58 17.09 -0.54
C GLU A 9 -17.27 17.72 -0.98
N GLU A 10 -17.38 18.76 -1.79
CA GLU A 10 -16.23 19.59 -2.11
C GLU A 10 -15.66 20.22 -0.82
N ASN A 11 -14.34 20.07 -0.63
CA ASN A 11 -13.53 20.83 0.34
C ASN A 11 -13.64 20.43 1.81
N THR A 12 -13.54 19.16 2.15
CA THR A 12 -13.25 18.84 3.55
C THR A 12 -11.74 18.59 3.71
N ASN A 13 -11.08 19.48 4.47
CA ASN A 13 -9.75 19.24 5.03
C ASN A 13 -9.83 18.42 6.34
N LYS A 14 -10.89 17.64 6.50
CA LYS A 14 -11.12 16.81 7.68
C LYS A 14 -10.48 15.44 7.50
N SER A 15 -9.70 15.07 8.47
CA SER A 15 -9.11 13.73 8.59
C SER A 15 -9.52 13.11 9.92
N TYR A 16 -9.52 11.79 9.98
CA TYR A 16 -9.97 11.06 11.16
C TYR A 16 -9.05 9.86 11.43
N ILE A 17 -8.87 9.55 12.71
CA ILE A 17 -8.25 8.30 13.16
C ILE A 17 -9.35 7.37 13.64
N PHE A 18 -9.26 6.10 13.25
CA PHE A 18 -10.09 5.03 13.77
C PHE A 18 -9.36 4.30 14.91
N ASP A 19 -9.96 4.35 16.11
CA ASP A 19 -9.49 3.57 17.26
C ASP A 19 -10.06 2.15 17.17
N VAL A 20 -9.19 1.19 16.87
CA VAL A 20 -9.57 -0.23 16.71
C VAL A 20 -9.98 -0.89 18.04
N VAL A 21 -9.53 -0.37 19.18
CA VAL A 21 -9.85 -0.91 20.50
C VAL A 21 -11.25 -0.46 20.93
N ASN A 22 -11.51 0.84 20.79
CA ASN A 22 -12.79 1.45 21.22
C ASN A 22 -13.85 1.45 20.10
N ASN A 23 -13.49 1.04 18.89
CA ASN A 23 -14.34 1.05 17.71
C ASN A 23 -14.97 2.43 17.45
N SER A 24 -14.15 3.47 17.49
CA SER A 24 -14.58 4.87 17.38
C SER A 24 -13.70 5.70 16.47
N TRP A 25 -14.29 6.72 15.83
CA TRP A 25 -13.60 7.69 15.00
C TRP A 25 -13.35 8.97 15.75
N THR A 26 -12.14 9.51 15.67
CA THR A 26 -11.77 10.81 16.23
C THR A 26 -11.27 11.73 15.12
N GLN A 27 -11.85 12.91 15.01
CA GLN A 27 -11.37 13.92 14.08
C GLN A 27 -10.02 14.46 14.57
N ILE A 28 -9.05 14.52 13.65
CA ILE A 28 -7.71 15.08 13.93
C ILE A 28 -7.60 16.54 13.46
N ALA A 29 -6.52 17.22 13.88
CA ALA A 29 -6.22 18.56 13.40
C ALA A 29 -6.12 18.58 11.86
N PRO A 30 -6.68 19.56 11.17
CA PRO A 30 -6.52 19.69 9.72
C PRO A 30 -5.07 20.07 9.38
N PRO A 31 -4.56 19.63 8.20
CA PRO A 31 -3.23 20.03 7.75
C PRO A 31 -3.07 21.55 7.70
N ASN A 32 -1.98 22.04 8.27
CA ASN A 32 -1.66 23.47 8.34
C ASN A 32 -0.14 23.65 8.16
N ASN A 33 0.26 24.40 7.13
CA ASN A 33 1.67 24.65 6.80
C ASN A 33 2.25 25.92 7.44
N GLY A 34 1.52 26.57 8.36
CA GLY A 34 1.92 27.82 8.99
C GLY A 34 1.48 29.07 8.19
N GLU A 35 1.11 28.94 6.94
CA GLU A 35 0.57 29.99 6.08
C GLU A 35 -0.97 29.93 5.97
N GLY A 36 -1.56 28.92 6.58
CA GLY A 36 -2.99 28.64 6.56
C GLY A 36 -3.27 27.16 6.37
N TYR A 37 -4.53 26.79 6.53
CA TYR A 37 -4.96 25.40 6.29
C TYR A 37 -4.87 25.04 4.81
N TRP A 38 -4.46 23.81 4.52
CA TRP A 38 -4.61 23.26 3.19
C TRP A 38 -6.11 23.16 2.87
N GLY A 39 -6.54 23.90 1.88
CA GLY A 39 -7.97 24.06 1.58
C GLY A 39 -8.62 22.81 1.00
N LYS A 40 -7.87 22.06 0.19
CA LYS A 40 -8.33 20.82 -0.46
C LYS A 40 -7.22 19.78 -0.36
N LEU A 41 -7.57 18.59 0.08
CA LEU A 41 -6.63 17.48 0.05
C LEU A 41 -6.64 16.73 -1.29
N GLY A 42 -7.70 16.86 -2.10
CA GLY A 42 -7.79 16.22 -3.42
C GLY A 42 -7.52 14.72 -3.37
N ALA A 43 -6.68 14.24 -4.27
CA ALA A 43 -6.13 12.88 -4.36
C ALA A 43 -4.65 12.88 -3.94
N PRO A 44 -4.31 13.04 -2.65
CA PRO A 44 -2.93 13.11 -2.20
C PRO A 44 -2.38 11.72 -1.93
N PRO A 45 -1.17 11.39 -2.36
CA PRO A 45 -0.49 10.22 -1.86
C PRO A 45 -0.26 10.35 -0.35
N PHE A 46 -0.37 9.23 0.34
CA PHE A 46 0.00 9.13 1.74
C PHE A 46 0.67 7.80 2.05
N VAL A 47 1.48 7.76 3.10
CA VAL A 47 2.15 6.53 3.54
C VAL A 47 2.31 6.54 5.06
N ALA A 48 2.05 5.39 5.68
CA ALA A 48 2.38 5.17 7.08
C ALA A 48 3.90 4.98 7.24
N LEU A 49 4.51 5.77 8.12
CA LEU A 49 5.93 5.65 8.46
C LEU A 49 6.12 4.60 9.56
N PRO A 50 7.29 3.96 9.65
CA PRO A 50 7.55 2.90 10.62
C PRO A 50 7.37 3.29 12.09
N ASP A 51 7.45 4.56 12.42
CA ASP A 51 7.26 5.11 13.77
C ASP A 51 5.81 5.52 14.08
N GLY A 52 4.87 5.17 13.21
CA GLY A 52 3.43 5.45 13.39
C GLY A 52 2.98 6.83 12.90
N ARG A 53 3.90 7.67 12.43
CA ARG A 53 3.53 8.92 11.76
C ARG A 53 2.98 8.64 10.35
N VAL A 54 2.25 9.59 9.80
CA VAL A 54 1.69 9.48 8.44
C VAL A 54 2.19 10.64 7.60
N MET A 55 2.80 10.32 6.48
CA MET A 55 3.24 11.31 5.50
C MET A 55 2.17 11.48 4.43
N LEU A 56 1.90 12.72 4.06
CA LEU A 56 0.87 13.14 3.10
C LEU A 56 1.48 14.19 2.17
N SER A 57 1.15 14.16 0.89
CA SER A 57 1.46 15.27 0.00
C SER A 57 0.31 16.28 -0.09
N TYR A 58 0.62 17.44 -0.61
CA TYR A 58 -0.35 18.48 -0.89
C TYR A 58 -0.85 18.39 -2.34
N PHE A 59 -2.15 18.27 -2.47
CA PHE A 59 -2.84 18.47 -3.74
C PHE A 59 -3.43 19.88 -3.73
N GLY A 60 -2.63 20.87 -4.17
CA GLY A 60 -2.96 22.30 -4.01
C GLY A 60 -4.08 22.83 -4.90
N ASP A 61 -4.66 23.95 -4.50
CA ASP A 61 -5.49 24.76 -5.38
C ASP A 61 -4.73 25.08 -6.67
N PHE A 62 -5.34 24.79 -7.82
CA PHE A 62 -4.86 25.20 -9.12
C PHE A 62 -4.53 26.71 -9.12
N GLY A 63 -3.27 27.07 -8.96
CA GLY A 63 -2.82 28.47 -8.92
C GLY A 63 -1.73 28.81 -7.91
N ARG A 64 -1.35 27.90 -6.98
CA ARG A 64 -0.16 28.08 -6.14
C ARG A 64 1.04 27.34 -6.73
N SER A 65 2.23 27.93 -6.59
CA SER A 65 3.49 27.42 -7.16
C SER A 65 4.14 26.27 -6.37
N SER A 66 3.48 25.71 -5.33
CA SER A 66 4.06 24.75 -4.38
C SER A 66 3.45 23.35 -4.49
N TYR A 67 3.45 22.77 -5.69
CA TYR A 67 3.03 21.36 -5.91
C TYR A 67 4.03 20.32 -5.40
N ASN A 68 5.05 20.74 -4.68
CA ASN A 68 6.14 19.89 -4.17
C ASN A 68 6.20 19.84 -2.63
N GLU A 69 5.14 20.25 -1.94
CA GLU A 69 5.09 20.20 -0.48
C GLU A 69 4.52 18.87 0.01
N SER A 70 5.08 18.39 1.11
CA SER A 70 4.57 17.23 1.84
C SER A 70 4.57 17.53 3.34
N MET A 71 3.66 16.90 4.06
CA MET A 71 3.57 17.03 5.51
C MET A 71 3.60 15.68 6.19
N ILE A 72 4.00 15.66 7.43
CA ILE A 72 3.93 14.51 8.32
C ILE A 72 2.97 14.82 9.45
N TYR A 73 2.00 13.97 9.64
CA TYR A 73 1.13 13.95 10.80
C TYR A 73 1.72 13.07 11.89
N ASP A 74 1.79 13.60 13.09
CA ASP A 74 2.16 12.87 14.31
C ASP A 74 0.89 12.61 15.14
N PRO A 75 0.44 11.37 15.28
CA PRO A 75 -0.77 11.03 16.03
C PRO A 75 -0.62 11.25 17.56
N VAL A 76 0.61 11.28 18.09
CA VAL A 76 0.84 11.49 19.53
C VAL A 76 0.63 12.95 19.89
N SER A 77 1.21 13.87 19.12
CA SER A 77 1.05 15.31 19.34
C SER A 77 -0.20 15.90 18.69
N ASN A 78 -0.87 15.17 17.80
CA ASN A 78 -1.96 15.64 16.94
C ASN A 78 -1.55 16.88 16.12
N MET A 79 -0.34 16.87 15.58
CA MET A 79 0.23 18.01 14.83
C MET A 79 0.72 17.58 13.45
N TRP A 80 0.69 18.54 12.53
CA TRP A 80 1.28 18.44 11.21
C TRP A 80 2.58 19.22 11.14
N THR A 81 3.58 18.65 10.46
CA THR A 81 4.89 19.27 10.24
C THR A 81 5.26 19.17 8.77
N LEU A 82 5.68 20.29 8.17
CA LEU A 82 6.21 20.27 6.79
C LEU A 82 7.45 19.38 6.69
N THR A 83 7.55 18.61 5.62
CA THR A 83 8.79 17.92 5.27
C THR A 83 9.82 18.93 4.74
N GLY A 84 11.10 18.55 4.73
CA GLY A 84 12.18 19.43 4.26
C GLY A 84 11.97 19.93 2.82
N THR A 85 12.49 21.11 2.57
CA THR A 85 12.26 21.94 1.38
C THR A 85 12.97 21.48 0.09
N ASN A 86 13.67 20.35 0.12
CA ASN A 86 14.53 19.93 -1.02
C ASN A 86 13.79 19.12 -2.09
N LYS A 87 12.48 18.92 -1.95
CA LYS A 87 11.71 18.21 -2.99
C LYS A 87 11.58 19.09 -4.24
N GLN A 88 11.92 18.51 -5.38
CA GLN A 88 11.91 19.21 -6.68
C GLN A 88 10.73 18.78 -7.54
N GLY A 89 10.35 17.51 -7.48
CA GLY A 89 9.28 16.94 -8.29
C GLY A 89 7.89 17.27 -7.77
N ARG A 90 6.92 17.24 -8.67
CA ARG A 90 5.51 17.38 -8.35
C ARG A 90 5.03 16.24 -7.43
N THR A 91 4.09 16.53 -6.55
CA THR A 91 3.50 15.56 -5.60
C THR A 91 2.07 15.17 -5.95
N THR A 92 1.42 15.87 -6.87
CA THR A 92 0.05 15.56 -7.28
C THR A 92 0.02 14.30 -8.14
N GLU A 93 -0.94 13.42 -7.90
CA GLU A 93 -1.10 12.14 -8.62
C GLU A 93 0.17 11.26 -8.55
N ALA A 94 0.98 11.41 -7.47
CA ALA A 94 2.19 10.62 -7.24
C ALA A 94 1.97 9.64 -6.12
N GLY A 95 2.50 8.43 -6.23
CA GLY A 95 2.49 7.45 -5.14
C GLY A 95 3.64 7.66 -4.16
N TYR A 96 3.44 7.27 -2.89
CA TYR A 96 4.48 7.18 -1.86
C TYR A 96 4.71 5.73 -1.47
N THR A 97 5.92 5.25 -1.66
CA THR A 97 6.29 3.84 -1.42
C THR A 97 7.31 3.74 -0.29
N LEU A 98 6.97 3.03 0.78
CA LEU A 98 7.91 2.71 1.85
C LEU A 98 8.94 1.71 1.32
N LEU A 99 10.22 2.03 1.52
CA LEU A 99 11.36 1.21 1.10
C LEU A 99 11.81 0.26 2.22
N SER A 100 12.52 -0.79 1.84
CA SER A 100 13.15 -1.74 2.77
C SER A 100 14.26 -1.13 3.66
N ASN A 101 14.49 0.17 3.59
CA ASN A 101 15.38 0.95 4.47
C ASN A 101 14.61 2.09 5.18
N ASP A 102 13.30 1.99 5.30
CA ASP A 102 12.37 2.92 5.94
C ASP A 102 12.35 4.34 5.34
N LYS A 103 12.91 4.51 4.15
CA LYS A 103 12.76 5.74 3.37
C LYS A 103 11.54 5.66 2.46
N VAL A 104 11.09 6.79 1.95
CA VAL A 104 9.91 6.87 1.06
C VAL A 104 10.35 7.28 -0.33
N LEU A 105 10.01 6.45 -1.31
CA LEU A 105 10.24 6.72 -2.74
C LEU A 105 9.02 7.37 -3.35
N THR A 106 9.23 8.29 -4.28
CA THR A 106 8.20 8.83 -5.18
C THR A 106 8.76 9.05 -6.58
N VAL A 107 7.92 8.89 -7.59
CA VAL A 107 8.24 9.21 -8.99
C VAL A 107 7.50 10.48 -9.38
N ASN A 108 8.17 11.37 -10.10
CA ASN A 108 7.57 12.61 -10.59
C ASN A 108 6.51 12.31 -11.66
N THR A 109 5.32 12.88 -11.51
CA THR A 109 4.16 12.67 -12.38
C THR A 109 4.02 13.69 -13.50
N ASP A 110 4.91 14.68 -13.61
CA ASP A 110 4.93 15.59 -14.75
C ASP A 110 5.14 14.85 -16.07
N ARG A 111 4.39 15.23 -17.08
CA ARG A 111 4.45 14.59 -18.41
C ARG A 111 5.86 14.70 -19.02
N GLY A 112 6.38 13.57 -19.44
CA GLY A 112 7.70 13.48 -20.08
C GLY A 112 8.87 13.54 -19.09
N VAL A 113 8.61 13.54 -17.78
CA VAL A 113 9.64 13.54 -16.74
C VAL A 113 9.84 12.12 -16.22
N SER A 114 11.09 11.77 -15.94
CA SER A 114 11.51 10.44 -15.45
C SER A 114 12.21 10.51 -14.09
N SER A 115 12.26 11.69 -13.45
CA SER A 115 12.95 11.84 -12.16
C SER A 115 12.19 11.18 -11.03
N ALA A 116 12.93 10.68 -10.04
CA ALA A 116 12.41 10.14 -8.80
C ALA A 116 13.16 10.72 -7.61
N GLU A 117 12.54 10.70 -6.45
CA GLU A 117 13.08 11.27 -5.23
C GLU A 117 12.82 10.35 -4.02
N ILE A 118 13.68 10.46 -3.03
CA ILE A 118 13.59 9.74 -1.76
C ILE A 118 13.47 10.74 -0.63
N PHE A 119 12.51 10.53 0.24
CA PHE A 119 12.40 11.17 1.54
C PHE A 119 13.02 10.28 2.61
N ASP A 120 13.84 10.87 3.46
CA ASP A 120 14.42 10.22 4.63
C ASP A 120 13.72 10.74 5.91
N PRO A 121 12.85 9.95 6.55
CA PRO A 121 12.11 10.38 7.75
C PRO A 121 13.00 10.69 8.95
N ALA A 122 14.22 10.11 9.02
CA ALA A 122 15.16 10.34 10.11
C ALA A 122 15.83 11.73 10.03
N THR A 123 16.00 12.25 8.82
CA THR A 123 16.63 13.56 8.60
C THR A 123 15.62 14.64 8.17
N GLY A 124 14.41 14.26 7.79
CA GLY A 124 13.39 15.15 7.25
C GLY A 124 13.73 15.73 5.87
N ARG A 125 14.58 15.07 5.09
CA ARG A 125 15.11 15.61 3.82
C ARG A 125 14.77 14.76 2.62
N TRP A 126 14.57 15.43 1.50
CA TRP A 126 14.47 14.84 0.17
C TRP A 126 15.83 14.77 -0.50
N SER A 127 16.04 13.76 -1.32
CA SER A 127 17.23 13.58 -2.17
C SER A 127 16.85 12.91 -3.47
N PRO A 128 17.61 13.12 -4.56
CA PRO A 128 17.34 12.45 -5.84
C PRO A 128 17.46 10.93 -5.73
N ALA A 129 16.53 10.23 -6.38
CA ALA A 129 16.58 8.78 -6.60
C ALA A 129 16.96 8.41 -8.04
N GLY A 130 17.52 9.34 -8.81
CA GLY A 130 17.83 9.14 -10.21
C GLY A 130 16.60 9.23 -11.13
N ASN A 131 16.77 8.72 -12.35
CA ASN A 131 15.74 8.72 -13.37
C ASN A 131 15.31 7.30 -13.71
N THR A 132 14.02 7.08 -13.92
CA THR A 132 13.50 5.84 -14.49
C THR A 132 14.00 5.67 -15.93
N PRO A 133 14.26 4.44 -16.41
CA PRO A 133 14.77 4.19 -17.77
C PRO A 133 13.82 4.64 -18.88
N GLN A 134 12.55 4.72 -18.57
CA GLN A 134 11.46 5.20 -19.43
C GLN A 134 10.56 6.11 -18.61
N VAL A 135 9.83 7.00 -19.27
CA VAL A 135 8.80 7.81 -18.61
C VAL A 135 7.66 6.89 -18.15
N LEU A 136 7.40 6.85 -16.85
CA LEU A 136 6.32 6.04 -16.26
C LEU A 136 5.01 6.83 -16.16
N ALA A 137 5.10 8.12 -15.85
CA ALA A 137 3.94 8.95 -15.58
C ALA A 137 3.46 9.71 -16.84
N ASN A 138 2.15 9.94 -16.89
CA ASN A 138 1.50 10.79 -17.89
C ASN A 138 0.42 11.64 -17.21
N SER A 139 0.77 12.45 -16.24
CA SER A 139 -0.06 13.13 -15.25
C SER A 139 -0.70 12.20 -14.21
N GLU A 140 -0.67 10.93 -14.41
CA GLU A 140 -1.02 9.83 -13.53
C GLU A 140 0.16 8.86 -13.47
N ILE A 141 0.18 7.99 -12.47
CA ILE A 141 1.11 6.89 -12.33
C ILE A 141 0.38 5.65 -11.76
N GLY A 142 0.95 4.48 -11.98
CA GLY A 142 0.49 3.26 -11.33
C GLY A 142 1.13 3.05 -9.96
N PRO A 143 0.75 1.98 -9.28
CA PRO A 143 1.31 1.62 -7.99
C PRO A 143 2.82 1.33 -8.07
N ALA A 144 3.51 1.64 -6.98
CA ALA A 144 4.89 1.23 -6.79
C ALA A 144 5.00 0.40 -5.51
N LEU A 145 5.44 -0.85 -5.63
CA LEU A 145 5.44 -1.83 -4.54
C LEU A 145 6.85 -2.30 -4.21
N THR A 146 7.19 -2.24 -2.93
CA THR A 146 8.41 -2.89 -2.42
C THR A 146 8.21 -4.40 -2.43
N LEU A 147 9.00 -5.10 -3.23
CA LEU A 147 9.01 -6.55 -3.33
C LEU A 147 9.74 -7.17 -2.12
N PRO A 148 9.48 -8.44 -1.77
CA PRO A 148 10.23 -9.11 -0.70
C PRO A 148 11.75 -9.16 -0.92
N SER A 149 12.22 -8.94 -2.14
CA SER A 149 13.65 -8.78 -2.46
C SER A 149 14.25 -7.43 -2.02
N GLY A 150 13.41 -6.50 -1.54
CA GLY A 150 13.78 -5.12 -1.21
C GLY A 150 13.81 -4.17 -2.41
N LYS A 151 13.66 -4.66 -3.65
CA LYS A 151 13.48 -3.80 -4.84
C LYS A 151 12.05 -3.29 -4.93
N VAL A 152 11.83 -2.21 -5.67
CA VAL A 152 10.51 -1.67 -5.93
C VAL A 152 10.13 -1.90 -7.38
N LEU A 153 8.98 -2.51 -7.63
CA LEU A 153 8.34 -2.50 -8.94
C LEU A 153 7.49 -1.22 -9.02
N ALA A 154 7.81 -0.34 -9.96
CA ALA A 154 7.02 0.84 -10.28
C ALA A 154 6.29 0.63 -11.60
N GLU A 155 4.97 0.68 -11.55
CA GLU A 155 4.09 0.48 -12.70
C GLU A 155 3.69 1.82 -13.31
N GLY A 156 3.64 1.89 -14.63
CA GLY A 156 3.45 3.18 -15.30
C GLY A 156 2.10 3.35 -15.99
N ALA A 157 1.61 4.57 -15.99
CA ALA A 157 0.48 5.03 -16.79
C ALA A 157 0.85 5.27 -18.27
N THR A 158 2.01 4.78 -18.71
CA THR A 158 2.49 4.80 -20.10
C THR A 158 2.67 3.40 -20.68
N GLY A 159 2.36 2.38 -19.88
CA GLY A 159 2.63 0.98 -20.18
C GLY A 159 4.08 0.54 -19.92
N ALA A 160 4.98 1.47 -19.67
CA ALA A 160 6.34 1.19 -19.25
C ALA A 160 6.40 0.93 -17.73
N ASN A 161 7.27 0.04 -17.30
CA ASN A 161 7.50 -0.29 -15.89
C ASN A 161 9.01 -0.26 -15.58
N ALA A 162 9.34 -0.08 -14.29
CA ALA A 162 10.74 -0.02 -13.87
C ALA A 162 10.94 -0.71 -12.52
N LEU A 163 12.16 -1.16 -12.27
CA LEU A 163 12.62 -1.67 -10.99
C LEU A 163 13.61 -0.70 -10.36
N TYR A 164 13.33 -0.25 -9.16
CA TYR A 164 14.25 0.53 -8.34
C TYR A 164 14.96 -0.38 -7.33
N ASP A 165 16.26 -0.20 -7.20
CA ASP A 165 17.10 -0.89 -6.23
C ASP A 165 17.60 0.12 -5.17
N PRO A 166 17.04 0.11 -3.94
CA PRO A 166 17.43 1.06 -2.90
C PRO A 166 18.87 0.85 -2.40
N ALA A 167 19.45 -0.34 -2.58
CA ALA A 167 20.82 -0.61 -2.14
C ALA A 167 21.85 0.08 -3.03
N THR A 168 21.55 0.27 -4.30
CA THR A 168 22.43 0.93 -5.28
C THR A 168 21.96 2.32 -5.70
N ASN A 169 20.77 2.73 -5.23
CA ASN A 169 20.09 3.96 -5.66
C ASN A 169 19.98 4.05 -7.19
N SER A 170 19.55 2.99 -7.84
CA SER A 170 19.52 2.92 -9.30
C SER A 170 18.26 2.24 -9.84
N TRP A 171 17.91 2.59 -11.06
CA TRP A 171 16.77 2.06 -11.80
C TRP A 171 17.21 1.11 -12.91
N SER A 172 16.40 0.10 -13.16
CA SER A 172 16.47 -0.76 -14.34
C SER A 172 15.08 -0.91 -14.97
N ALA A 173 15.03 -1.21 -16.28
CA ALA A 173 13.74 -1.45 -16.93
C ALA A 173 13.13 -2.75 -16.43
N ALA A 174 11.80 -2.71 -16.15
CA ALA A 174 10.97 -3.89 -16.06
C ALA A 174 10.23 -4.11 -17.39
N PRO A 175 9.66 -5.31 -17.66
CA PRO A 175 8.90 -5.56 -18.87
C PRO A 175 7.70 -4.61 -18.95
N ASN A 176 7.49 -4.00 -20.11
CA ASN A 176 6.30 -3.21 -20.38
C ASN A 176 5.04 -4.10 -20.31
N PHE A 177 3.89 -3.50 -19.98
CA PHE A 177 2.61 -4.20 -20.11
C PHE A 177 2.40 -4.60 -21.57
N PRO A 178 1.77 -5.76 -21.84
CA PRO A 178 1.49 -6.19 -23.21
C PRO A 178 0.45 -5.27 -23.85
N LYS A 179 0.37 -5.35 -25.18
CA LYS A 179 -0.69 -4.69 -25.96
C LYS A 179 -1.89 -5.61 -26.08
N LEU A 180 -3.07 -5.01 -26.14
CA LEU A 180 -4.28 -5.71 -26.56
C LEU A 180 -4.20 -6.15 -28.02
N GLY A 181 -5.03 -7.11 -28.42
CA GLY A 181 -5.07 -7.63 -29.81
C GLY A 181 -5.39 -6.57 -30.87
N ASN A 182 -5.99 -5.45 -30.49
CA ASN A 182 -6.23 -4.29 -31.35
C ASN A 182 -5.05 -3.30 -31.40
N GLY A 183 -3.93 -3.61 -30.73
CA GLY A 183 -2.71 -2.79 -30.70
C GLY A 183 -2.68 -1.71 -29.63
N LEU A 184 -3.75 -1.52 -28.84
CA LEU A 184 -3.76 -0.58 -27.72
C LEU A 184 -2.80 -1.03 -26.61
N GLN A 185 -2.04 -0.10 -26.07
CA GLN A 185 -1.13 -0.33 -24.96
C GLN A 185 -1.95 -0.49 -23.67
N LEU A 186 -1.66 -1.53 -22.89
CA LEU A 186 -2.13 -1.65 -21.51
C LEU A 186 -1.22 -0.85 -20.59
N GLU A 187 -1.82 -0.25 -19.59
CA GLU A 187 -1.21 0.71 -18.65
C GLU A 187 -1.81 0.49 -17.27
N ALA A 188 -1.24 1.11 -16.24
CA ALA A 188 -1.71 1.00 -14.87
C ALA A 188 -1.95 2.37 -14.19
N PRO A 189 -2.68 3.33 -14.80
CA PRO A 189 -3.04 4.57 -14.12
C PRO A 189 -4.10 4.26 -13.05
N ASP A 190 -3.90 4.72 -11.81
CA ASP A 190 -4.86 4.56 -10.69
C ASP A 190 -5.34 3.11 -10.50
N ASN A 191 -4.46 2.16 -10.67
CA ASN A 191 -4.80 0.76 -10.55
C ASN A 191 -4.32 0.20 -9.21
N TYR A 192 -4.98 -0.86 -8.74
CA TYR A 192 -4.50 -1.62 -7.60
C TYR A 192 -3.49 -2.69 -8.02
N SER A 193 -2.48 -2.88 -7.18
CA SER A 193 -1.57 -4.01 -7.24
C SER A 193 -1.35 -4.61 -5.87
N VAL A 194 -1.20 -5.92 -5.80
CA VAL A 194 -1.11 -6.69 -4.56
C VAL A 194 0.04 -7.68 -4.63
N ILE A 195 0.87 -7.69 -3.58
CA ILE A 195 1.90 -8.71 -3.41
C ILE A 195 1.24 -10.05 -3.04
N LEU A 196 1.56 -11.09 -3.78
CA LEU A 196 1.09 -12.45 -3.55
C LEU A 196 2.01 -13.21 -2.58
N PRO A 197 1.58 -14.33 -1.97
CA PRO A 197 2.44 -15.14 -1.09
C PRO A 197 3.75 -15.58 -1.75
N SER A 198 3.78 -15.77 -3.06
CA SER A 198 4.98 -16.10 -3.86
C SER A 198 5.98 -14.95 -3.98
N GLY A 199 5.59 -13.72 -3.60
CA GLY A 199 6.31 -12.48 -3.90
C GLY A 199 6.02 -11.91 -5.30
N ASN A 200 5.22 -12.60 -6.12
CA ASN A 200 4.72 -12.05 -7.37
C ASN A 200 3.71 -10.92 -7.10
N VAL A 201 3.41 -10.12 -8.11
CA VAL A 201 2.47 -8.99 -7.99
C VAL A 201 1.26 -9.24 -8.89
N LEU A 202 0.06 -9.26 -8.31
CA LEU A 202 -1.18 -9.24 -9.06
C LEU A 202 -1.56 -7.79 -9.34
N THR A 203 -1.77 -7.44 -10.61
CA THR A 203 -2.09 -6.10 -11.07
C THR A 203 -3.34 -6.09 -11.94
N SER A 204 -4.25 -5.16 -11.71
CA SER A 204 -5.26 -4.78 -12.70
C SER A 204 -4.62 -3.84 -13.72
N THR A 205 -5.07 -3.89 -14.98
CA THR A 205 -4.58 -2.97 -16.03
C THR A 205 -5.76 -2.30 -16.73
N GLY A 206 -5.49 -1.29 -17.50
CA GLY A 206 -6.47 -0.60 -18.34
C GLY A 206 -5.80 0.07 -19.53
N THR A 207 -6.54 0.95 -20.20
CA THR A 207 -5.98 1.84 -21.22
C THR A 207 -6.20 3.29 -20.77
N PHE A 208 -5.19 4.14 -20.93
CA PHE A 208 -5.23 5.53 -20.53
C PHE A 208 -5.13 6.43 -21.77
N ILE A 209 -6.23 7.06 -22.11
CA ILE A 209 -6.30 7.89 -23.31
C ILE A 209 -6.35 9.34 -22.89
N CYS A 210 -5.29 10.08 -23.20
CA CYS A 210 -5.19 11.50 -22.94
C CYS A 210 -5.35 12.32 -24.22
N SER A 211 -6.28 13.28 -24.21
CA SER A 211 -6.33 14.42 -25.12
C SER A 211 -5.56 15.60 -24.51
N THR A 212 -5.52 16.72 -25.23
CA THR A 212 -4.89 17.95 -24.72
C THR A 212 -5.55 18.54 -23.45
N GLN A 213 -6.78 18.13 -23.15
CA GLN A 213 -7.57 18.70 -22.05
C GLN A 213 -8.14 17.67 -21.08
N ASN A 214 -8.30 16.41 -21.49
CA ASN A 214 -8.90 15.37 -20.66
C ASN A 214 -8.17 14.04 -20.82
N CYS A 215 -7.91 13.38 -19.71
CA CYS A 215 -7.49 11.96 -19.66
C CYS A 215 -8.66 11.09 -19.25
N THR A 216 -8.71 9.87 -19.77
CA THR A 216 -9.78 8.92 -19.45
C THR A 216 -9.20 7.52 -19.35
N ILE A 217 -9.45 6.86 -18.23
CA ILE A 217 -9.17 5.44 -18.03
C ILE A 217 -10.31 4.64 -18.67
N MET A 218 -9.96 3.65 -19.47
CA MET A 218 -10.94 2.83 -20.19
C MET A 218 -10.63 1.34 -20.02
N GLY A 219 -11.69 0.51 -20.08
CA GLY A 219 -11.56 -0.94 -20.23
C GLY A 219 -11.24 -1.37 -21.67
N PRO A 220 -10.92 -2.64 -21.91
CA PRO A 220 -10.95 -3.73 -20.93
C PRO A 220 -9.81 -3.67 -19.91
N SER A 221 -10.04 -4.30 -18.77
CA SER A 221 -9.11 -4.30 -17.63
C SER A 221 -8.67 -5.74 -17.29
N PRO A 222 -7.81 -6.34 -18.09
CA PRO A 222 -7.26 -7.67 -17.79
C PRO A 222 -6.30 -7.61 -16.62
N PHE A 223 -6.25 -8.71 -15.85
CA PHE A 223 -5.31 -8.88 -14.77
C PHE A 223 -4.04 -9.59 -15.24
N PHE A 224 -2.92 -9.20 -14.65
CA PHE A 224 -1.61 -9.82 -14.86
C PHE A 224 -0.94 -10.13 -13.53
N GLU A 225 -0.16 -11.19 -13.52
CA GLU A 225 0.78 -11.51 -12.46
C GLU A 225 2.20 -11.21 -12.94
N TYR A 226 2.92 -10.35 -12.22
CA TYR A 226 4.33 -10.13 -12.45
C TYR A 226 5.13 -11.18 -11.72
N ASP A 227 5.79 -12.06 -12.44
CA ASP A 227 6.77 -13.00 -11.90
C ASP A 227 8.10 -12.26 -11.69
N TRP A 228 8.40 -11.93 -10.44
CA TRP A 228 9.59 -11.18 -10.08
C TRP A 228 10.89 -11.93 -10.33
N LYS A 229 10.86 -13.27 -10.35
CA LYS A 229 12.05 -14.11 -10.63
C LYS A 229 12.31 -14.21 -12.12
N ALA A 230 11.28 -14.41 -12.91
CA ALA A 230 11.36 -14.44 -14.37
C ALA A 230 11.44 -13.05 -14.98
N ASN A 231 11.12 -11.99 -14.22
CA ASN A 231 10.97 -10.61 -14.72
C ASN A 231 10.02 -10.55 -15.93
N ALA A 232 8.81 -11.08 -15.77
CA ALA A 232 7.85 -11.24 -16.84
C ALA A 232 6.41 -11.07 -16.36
N TRP A 233 5.53 -10.54 -17.22
CA TRP A 233 4.09 -10.49 -17.01
C TRP A 233 3.42 -11.77 -17.53
N ILE A 234 2.60 -12.37 -16.70
CA ILE A 234 1.77 -13.55 -17.01
C ILE A 234 0.31 -13.14 -16.95
N ARG A 235 -0.42 -13.36 -18.01
CA ARG A 235 -1.85 -13.06 -18.00
C ARG A 235 -2.59 -14.00 -17.07
N VAL A 236 -3.39 -13.41 -16.17
CA VAL A 236 -4.37 -14.15 -15.37
C VAL A 236 -5.57 -14.47 -16.27
N ILE A 237 -6.00 -15.74 -16.29
CA ILE A 237 -7.17 -16.16 -17.08
C ILE A 237 -8.43 -15.60 -16.42
N ASP A 238 -9.25 -14.92 -17.18
CA ASP A 238 -10.45 -14.24 -16.71
C ASP A 238 -11.62 -15.24 -16.58
N ASP A 239 -11.69 -15.92 -15.45
CA ASP A 239 -12.91 -16.61 -15.02
C ASP A 239 -13.73 -15.75 -14.04
N LEU A 240 -13.41 -14.46 -13.99
CA LEU A 240 -14.07 -13.53 -13.10
C LEU A 240 -15.52 -13.29 -13.54
N LEU A 241 -16.45 -13.40 -12.60
CA LEU A 241 -17.84 -12.93 -12.76
C LEU A 241 -17.90 -11.41 -12.97
N ILE A 242 -16.80 -10.73 -12.68
CA ILE A 242 -16.60 -9.31 -12.94
C ILE A 242 -16.11 -9.13 -14.37
N PRO A 243 -16.90 -8.52 -15.27
CA PRO A 243 -16.53 -8.42 -16.67
C PRO A 243 -15.33 -7.49 -16.86
N SER A 244 -14.16 -8.05 -17.13
CA SER A 244 -12.97 -7.28 -17.49
C SER A 244 -13.16 -6.44 -18.76
N SER A 245 -14.14 -6.79 -19.61
CA SER A 245 -14.38 -6.14 -20.90
C SER A 245 -14.94 -4.70 -20.80
N SER A 246 -15.55 -4.32 -19.67
CA SER A 246 -16.15 -2.99 -19.49
C SER A 246 -15.66 -2.27 -18.24
N ALA A 247 -14.98 -2.95 -17.33
CA ALA A 247 -14.41 -2.36 -16.14
C ALA A 247 -13.13 -1.58 -16.47
N LYS A 248 -12.90 -0.48 -15.79
CA LYS A 248 -11.63 0.25 -15.81
C LYS A 248 -10.72 -0.34 -14.74
N GLY A 249 -9.41 -0.28 -14.91
CA GLY A 249 -8.46 -0.75 -13.89
C GLY A 249 -8.68 -0.09 -12.53
N ALA A 250 -8.93 1.20 -12.54
CA ALA A 250 -9.24 2.00 -11.35
C ALA A 250 -10.58 1.69 -10.66
N ASP A 251 -11.48 0.96 -11.30
CA ASP A 251 -12.78 0.59 -10.70
C ASP A 251 -12.66 -0.61 -9.72
N TYR A 252 -11.55 -1.32 -9.74
CA TYR A 252 -11.30 -2.44 -8.83
C TYR A 252 -10.68 -1.96 -7.53
N VAL A 253 -11.10 -2.55 -6.43
CA VAL A 253 -10.42 -2.42 -5.13
C VAL A 253 -9.89 -3.80 -4.75
N MET A 254 -8.61 -3.87 -4.43
CA MET A 254 -7.97 -5.14 -4.05
C MET A 254 -7.42 -5.06 -2.64
N LEU A 255 -7.48 -6.19 -1.92
CA LEU A 255 -6.99 -6.31 -0.56
C LEU A 255 -6.38 -7.70 -0.33
N SER A 256 -5.18 -7.73 0.23
CA SER A 256 -4.55 -8.95 0.74
C SER A 256 -5.30 -9.50 1.95
N LEU A 257 -5.58 -10.79 1.97
CA LEU A 257 -6.23 -11.45 3.09
C LEU A 257 -5.26 -12.36 3.86
N PRO A 258 -5.47 -12.54 5.17
CA PRO A 258 -4.64 -13.45 5.98
C PRO A 258 -4.65 -14.91 5.50
N THR A 259 -5.58 -15.26 4.62
CA THR A 259 -5.69 -16.60 4.00
C THR A 259 -4.71 -16.84 2.86
N GLY A 260 -3.99 -15.82 2.42
CA GLY A 260 -3.17 -15.85 1.21
C GLY A 260 -3.92 -15.55 -0.08
N GLN A 261 -5.20 -15.19 0.02
CA GLN A 261 -6.03 -14.80 -1.10
C GLN A 261 -6.03 -13.27 -1.27
N VAL A 262 -6.34 -12.82 -2.47
CA VAL A 262 -6.66 -11.43 -2.75
C VAL A 262 -8.17 -11.30 -2.90
N MET A 263 -8.78 -10.45 -2.08
CA MET A 263 -10.16 -10.01 -2.28
C MET A 263 -10.18 -8.92 -3.36
N ILE A 264 -11.00 -9.12 -4.38
CA ILE A 264 -11.20 -8.16 -5.47
C ILE A 264 -12.65 -7.71 -5.42
N ALA A 265 -12.87 -6.41 -5.23
CA ALA A 265 -14.20 -5.82 -5.22
C ALA A 265 -14.40 -4.94 -6.46
N TYR A 266 -15.59 -5.00 -7.04
CA TYR A 266 -16.03 -4.17 -8.15
C TYR A 266 -17.53 -3.90 -8.01
N LYS A 267 -17.90 -2.66 -7.71
CA LYS A 267 -19.30 -2.27 -7.43
C LYS A 267 -19.90 -3.12 -6.29
N ASP A 268 -20.88 -3.94 -6.60
CA ASP A 268 -21.62 -4.82 -5.68
C ASP A 268 -21.12 -6.29 -5.70
N LYS A 269 -20.01 -6.55 -6.38
CA LYS A 269 -19.42 -7.89 -6.51
C LYS A 269 -18.11 -8.00 -5.77
N ILE A 270 -17.89 -9.16 -5.17
CA ILE A 270 -16.62 -9.52 -4.51
C ILE A 270 -16.20 -10.89 -5.03
N GLU A 271 -14.93 -11.01 -5.39
CA GLU A 271 -14.28 -12.25 -5.80
C GLU A 271 -12.98 -12.45 -5.06
N PHE A 272 -12.49 -13.70 -5.07
CA PHE A 272 -11.25 -14.06 -4.39
C PHE A 272 -10.29 -14.72 -5.38
N TYR A 273 -9.13 -14.11 -5.53
CA TYR A 273 -8.03 -14.69 -6.31
C TYR A 273 -7.10 -15.50 -5.40
N SER A 274 -6.74 -16.69 -5.83
CA SER A 274 -5.76 -17.55 -5.15
C SER A 274 -4.60 -17.83 -6.08
N SER A 275 -3.41 -17.37 -5.72
CA SER A 275 -2.20 -17.71 -6.48
C SER A 275 -1.73 -19.12 -6.14
N SER A 276 -0.97 -19.75 -7.04
CA SER A 276 -0.39 -21.08 -6.85
C SER A 276 0.93 -21.09 -6.09
N GLY A 277 1.47 -19.91 -5.74
CA GLY A 277 2.78 -19.78 -5.11
C GLY A 277 2.75 -20.00 -3.60
N ILE A 278 3.90 -20.39 -3.05
CA ILE A 278 4.12 -20.47 -1.61
C ILE A 278 5.17 -19.43 -1.19
N PRO A 279 5.07 -18.87 0.02
CA PRO A 279 6.04 -17.89 0.51
C PRO A 279 7.41 -18.53 0.74
N ASP A 280 8.46 -17.75 0.52
CA ASP A 280 9.80 -18.12 0.98
C ASP A 280 9.83 -18.07 2.52
N ARG A 281 10.43 -19.08 3.15
CA ARG A 281 10.49 -19.15 4.61
C ARG A 281 11.30 -18.02 5.24
N THR A 282 12.20 -17.40 4.51
CA THR A 282 12.99 -16.27 4.99
C THR A 282 12.18 -14.98 5.09
N TRP A 283 11.00 -14.95 4.50
CA TRP A 283 10.09 -13.79 4.55
C TRP A 283 9.11 -13.87 5.72
N LEU A 284 9.03 -15.03 6.37
CA LEU A 284 8.10 -15.23 7.47
C LEU A 284 8.50 -14.40 8.70
N PRO A 285 7.54 -13.87 9.44
CA PRO A 285 7.79 -13.24 10.72
C PRO A 285 8.37 -14.27 11.73
N ILE A 286 9.15 -13.78 12.68
CA ILE A 286 9.75 -14.58 13.74
C ILE A 286 9.22 -14.06 15.06
N VAL A 287 8.40 -14.86 15.74
CA VAL A 287 7.93 -14.56 17.09
C VAL A 287 8.98 -15.03 18.10
N ASP A 288 9.55 -14.10 18.85
CA ASP A 288 10.54 -14.40 19.90
C ASP A 288 9.86 -14.71 21.24
N SER A 289 8.79 -13.98 21.57
CA SER A 289 8.02 -14.22 22.80
C SER A 289 6.60 -13.70 22.74
N ILE A 290 5.77 -14.27 23.62
CA ILE A 290 4.42 -13.80 23.95
C ILE A 290 4.35 -13.60 25.46
N SER A 291 3.64 -12.57 25.90
CA SER A 291 3.55 -12.20 27.33
C SER A 291 2.83 -13.26 28.20
N SER A 292 2.05 -14.16 27.63
CA SER A 292 1.41 -15.30 28.31
C SER A 292 0.99 -16.38 27.32
N GLU A 293 1.23 -17.62 27.67
CA GLU A 293 0.69 -18.80 26.94
C GLU A 293 -0.77 -19.10 27.29
N ASN A 294 -1.27 -18.55 28.42
CA ASN A 294 -2.66 -18.67 28.83
C ASN A 294 -3.41 -17.39 28.46
N ILE A 295 -4.24 -17.47 27.44
CA ILE A 295 -4.94 -16.33 26.85
C ILE A 295 -6.40 -16.36 27.29
N SER A 296 -6.88 -15.24 27.85
CA SER A 296 -8.25 -15.02 28.25
C SER A 296 -8.92 -13.95 27.37
N PRO A 297 -10.22 -14.04 27.10
CA PRO A 297 -10.95 -13.02 26.37
C PRO A 297 -10.83 -11.63 27.00
N ALA A 298 -10.90 -10.59 26.18
CA ALA A 298 -10.87 -9.18 26.59
C ALA A 298 -9.63 -8.77 27.42
N THR A 299 -8.56 -9.55 27.35
CA THR A 299 -7.27 -9.23 27.99
C THR A 299 -6.25 -8.87 26.91
N THR A 300 -5.42 -7.88 27.21
CA THR A 300 -4.33 -7.44 26.32
C THR A 300 -3.09 -8.29 26.56
N TYR A 301 -2.50 -8.74 25.48
CA TYR A 301 -1.22 -9.47 25.44
C TYR A 301 -0.25 -8.78 24.50
N GLN A 302 1.04 -9.04 24.67
CA GLN A 302 2.09 -8.51 23.81
C GLN A 302 2.85 -9.64 23.13
N ILE A 303 3.14 -9.44 21.85
CA ILE A 303 4.10 -10.24 21.07
C ILE A 303 5.35 -9.40 20.85
N SER A 304 6.51 -10.03 20.96
CA SER A 304 7.78 -9.49 20.48
C SER A 304 8.40 -10.43 19.46
N GLY A 305 9.11 -9.86 18.50
CA GLY A 305 9.71 -10.65 17.45
C GLY A 305 10.47 -9.83 16.43
N LYS A 306 10.76 -10.45 15.31
CA LYS A 306 11.44 -9.81 14.18
C LYS A 306 10.59 -9.93 12.94
N GLN A 307 10.69 -8.88 12.08
CA GLN A 307 9.98 -8.87 10.81
C GLN A 307 8.46 -9.03 10.96
N LEU A 308 7.90 -8.56 12.09
CA LEU A 308 6.47 -8.71 12.40
C LEU A 308 5.58 -7.92 11.45
N SER A 309 6.10 -6.89 10.78
CA SER A 309 5.38 -6.11 9.75
C SER A 309 5.72 -6.56 8.33
N GLY A 310 6.28 -7.75 8.17
CA GLY A 310 6.68 -8.29 6.87
C GLY A 310 7.81 -7.52 6.18
N LEU A 311 7.89 -7.65 4.86
CA LEU A 311 8.92 -7.06 4.01
C LEU A 311 8.35 -6.10 2.95
N THR A 312 7.04 -5.93 2.90
CA THR A 312 6.32 -5.09 1.95
C THR A 312 5.14 -4.40 2.62
N GLN A 313 4.44 -3.50 1.92
CA GLN A 313 3.16 -2.95 2.40
C GLN A 313 1.95 -3.75 1.87
N GLY A 314 2.19 -4.77 1.05
CA GLY A 314 1.22 -5.74 0.57
C GLY A 314 0.33 -5.24 -0.57
N THR A 315 -0.37 -4.14 -0.40
CA THR A 315 -1.33 -3.62 -1.40
C THR A 315 -1.09 -2.14 -1.63
N HIS A 316 -1.08 -1.72 -2.91
CA HIS A 316 -0.95 -0.33 -3.31
C HIS A 316 -1.95 0.04 -4.41
N PHE A 317 -2.34 1.29 -4.39
CA PHE A 317 -2.96 2.03 -5.49
C PHE A 317 -1.93 3.02 -6.07
N GLY A 318 -2.30 3.81 -7.09
CA GLY A 318 -1.40 4.81 -7.66
C GLY A 318 -1.02 5.90 -6.64
N ASP A 319 -2.02 6.55 -6.04
CA ASP A 319 -1.83 7.71 -5.15
C ASP A 319 -2.78 7.72 -3.92
N GLU A 320 -4.06 8.09 -4.07
CA GLU A 320 -4.95 8.44 -2.94
C GLU A 320 -5.52 7.28 -2.13
N HIS A 321 -5.27 6.04 -2.52
CA HIS A 321 -5.78 4.85 -1.85
C HIS A 321 -4.64 3.95 -1.35
N GLU A 322 -4.08 4.28 -0.20
CA GLU A 322 -3.09 3.43 0.45
C GLU A 322 -3.78 2.39 1.35
N ASN A 323 -3.60 1.13 1.02
CA ASN A 323 -4.05 0.00 1.82
C ASN A 323 -2.85 -0.70 2.46
N ALA A 324 -2.17 -0.04 3.40
CA ALA A 324 -1.09 -0.68 4.14
C ALA A 324 -1.61 -1.94 4.83
N THR A 325 -1.13 -3.11 4.39
CA THR A 325 -1.51 -4.42 4.92
C THR A 325 -0.39 -5.07 5.72
N ASN A 326 0.66 -4.30 6.03
CA ASN A 326 1.82 -4.71 6.81
C ASN A 326 1.64 -4.55 8.33
N TYR A 327 0.40 -4.54 8.81
CA TYR A 327 0.10 -4.56 10.24
C TYR A 327 -0.08 -6.01 10.70
N PRO A 328 0.73 -6.49 11.67
CA PRO A 328 0.68 -7.88 12.11
C PRO A 328 -0.68 -8.26 12.66
N ILE A 329 -1.16 -9.45 12.31
CA ILE A 329 -2.44 -10.01 12.73
C ILE A 329 -2.17 -11.29 13.52
N VAL A 330 -2.85 -11.47 14.65
CA VAL A 330 -2.80 -12.71 15.43
C VAL A 330 -3.96 -13.61 15.04
N GLN A 331 -3.62 -14.77 14.47
CA GLN A 331 -4.55 -15.86 14.19
C GLN A 331 -4.51 -16.87 15.32
N ILE A 332 -5.67 -17.30 15.78
CA ILE A 332 -5.83 -18.33 16.82
C ILE A 332 -6.72 -19.43 16.26
N GLU A 333 -6.17 -20.64 16.11
CA GLU A 333 -6.86 -21.84 15.64
C GLU A 333 -7.06 -22.82 16.79
N ASN A 334 -8.29 -23.16 17.13
CA ASN A 334 -8.59 -24.22 18.10
C ASN A 334 -8.17 -25.58 17.51
N ILE A 335 -7.28 -26.32 18.21
CA ILE A 335 -6.71 -27.59 17.70
C ILE A 335 -7.78 -28.66 17.51
N LYS A 336 -8.85 -28.65 18.30
CA LYS A 336 -9.89 -29.69 18.28
C LYS A 336 -10.95 -29.46 17.21
N THR A 337 -11.36 -28.21 17.04
CA THR A 337 -12.49 -27.87 16.16
C THR A 337 -12.03 -27.27 14.82
N HIS A 338 -10.75 -26.87 14.73
CA HIS A 338 -10.16 -26.12 13.62
C HIS A 338 -10.83 -24.77 13.37
N HIS A 339 -11.58 -24.27 14.36
CA HIS A 339 -12.15 -22.94 14.28
C HIS A 339 -11.07 -21.88 14.38
N VAL A 340 -11.04 -20.97 13.40
CA VAL A 340 -10.07 -19.88 13.30
C VAL A 340 -10.70 -18.58 13.76
N SER A 341 -9.99 -17.86 14.61
CA SER A 341 -10.34 -16.52 15.08
C SER A 341 -9.15 -15.59 14.88
N TYR A 342 -9.42 -14.29 14.65
CA TYR A 342 -8.40 -13.26 14.59
C TYR A 342 -8.53 -12.31 15.77
N ALA A 343 -7.41 -11.96 16.39
CA ALA A 343 -7.33 -10.94 17.42
C ALA A 343 -7.11 -9.55 16.80
N ARG A 344 -7.46 -8.51 17.54
CA ARG A 344 -7.15 -7.13 17.17
C ARG A 344 -5.74 -6.78 17.63
N SER A 345 -4.91 -6.30 16.72
CA SER A 345 -3.55 -5.83 16.99
C SER A 345 -3.53 -4.30 17.09
N PHE A 346 -2.67 -3.75 17.95
CA PHE A 346 -2.53 -2.33 18.21
C PHE A 346 -1.21 -2.03 18.95
N ASP A 347 -0.86 -0.74 19.14
CA ASP A 347 0.36 -0.29 19.82
C ASP A 347 1.63 -0.90 19.22
N PHE A 348 1.78 -0.78 17.92
CA PHE A 348 2.95 -1.25 17.20
C PHE A 348 4.17 -0.38 17.55
N SER A 349 5.26 -0.99 18.03
CA SER A 349 6.51 -0.25 18.28
C SER A 349 7.20 0.18 16.99
N SER A 350 6.97 -0.53 15.90
CA SER A 350 7.42 -0.20 14.55
C SER A 350 6.61 -1.00 13.52
N THR A 351 6.34 -0.38 12.38
CA THR A 351 5.81 -1.03 11.15
C THR A 351 6.86 -1.06 10.04
N SER A 352 8.15 -1.08 10.42
CA SER A 352 9.27 -1.20 9.49
C SER A 352 9.18 -2.49 8.67
N ILE A 353 9.41 -2.35 7.37
CA ILE A 353 9.53 -3.47 6.43
C ILE A 353 11.00 -3.85 6.16
N GLN A 354 11.94 -3.36 6.98
CA GLN A 354 13.33 -3.79 6.91
C GLN A 354 13.48 -5.23 7.39
N PRO A 355 14.30 -6.04 6.70
CA PRO A 355 14.60 -7.39 7.14
C PRO A 355 15.17 -7.44 8.56
N ASN A 356 14.67 -8.38 9.36
CA ASN A 356 15.17 -8.67 10.73
C ASN A 356 15.04 -7.52 11.75
N VAL A 357 14.26 -6.49 11.49
CA VAL A 357 13.97 -5.46 12.51
C VAL A 357 13.12 -6.07 13.61
N SER A 358 13.55 -5.85 14.86
CA SER A 358 12.81 -6.26 16.05
C SER A 358 11.71 -5.26 16.37
N SER A 359 10.52 -5.76 16.66
CA SER A 359 9.37 -4.95 17.05
C SER A 359 8.49 -5.67 18.06
N THR A 360 7.54 -4.93 18.62
CA THR A 360 6.50 -5.44 19.50
C THR A 360 5.15 -4.87 19.09
N PHE A 361 4.10 -5.60 19.38
CA PHE A 361 2.74 -5.09 19.30
C PHE A 361 1.85 -5.73 20.35
N ASN A 362 0.77 -5.07 20.69
CA ASN A 362 -0.26 -5.59 21.58
C ASN A 362 -1.39 -6.22 20.78
N PHE A 363 -2.06 -7.21 21.35
CA PHE A 363 -3.28 -7.75 20.80
C PHE A 363 -4.32 -8.06 21.88
N ILE A 364 -5.60 -8.01 21.49
CA ILE A 364 -6.72 -8.34 22.33
C ILE A 364 -7.61 -9.38 21.65
N VAL A 365 -7.98 -10.41 22.41
CA VAL A 365 -8.74 -11.54 21.89
C VAL A 365 -10.23 -11.26 21.95
N ASN A 366 -10.94 -11.69 20.90
CA ASN A 366 -12.40 -11.56 20.85
C ASN A 366 -13.06 -12.25 22.06
N PRO A 367 -14.02 -11.58 22.74
CA PRO A 367 -14.76 -12.18 23.85
C PRO A 367 -15.51 -13.48 23.53
N LYS A 368 -15.78 -13.73 22.26
CA LYS A 368 -16.49 -14.93 21.78
C LYS A 368 -15.56 -16.05 21.29
N ILE A 369 -14.25 -15.95 21.55
CA ILE A 369 -13.30 -16.99 21.15
C ILE A 369 -13.64 -18.31 21.84
N GLU A 370 -13.49 -19.39 21.11
CA GLU A 370 -13.71 -20.75 21.63
C GLU A 370 -12.59 -21.14 22.60
N ASN A 371 -12.99 -21.70 23.74
CA ASN A 371 -12.04 -22.18 24.75
C ASN A 371 -11.39 -23.51 24.34
N GLY A 372 -10.12 -23.67 24.64
CA GLY A 372 -9.39 -24.93 24.43
C GLY A 372 -7.95 -24.73 23.98
N PRO A 373 -7.19 -25.82 23.89
CA PRO A 373 -5.85 -25.77 23.30
C PRO A 373 -5.90 -25.21 21.88
N SER A 374 -5.06 -24.22 21.61
CA SER A 374 -5.07 -23.50 20.36
C SER A 374 -3.66 -23.27 19.82
N LEU A 375 -3.54 -23.13 18.52
CA LEU A 375 -2.34 -22.66 17.86
C LEU A 375 -2.46 -21.17 17.67
N LEU A 376 -1.51 -20.42 18.17
CA LEU A 376 -1.36 -19.01 17.88
C LEU A 376 -0.33 -18.85 16.77
N ARG A 377 -0.68 -18.03 15.79
CA ARG A 377 0.20 -17.67 14.69
C ARG A 377 0.13 -16.15 14.50
N GLU A 378 1.25 -15.58 14.20
CA GLU A 378 1.30 -14.24 13.64
C GLU A 378 1.20 -14.38 12.11
N VAL A 379 0.45 -13.48 11.50
CA VAL A 379 0.17 -13.48 10.05
C VAL A 379 0.55 -12.12 9.51
N GLU A 380 1.45 -12.12 8.54
CA GLU A 380 1.86 -10.92 7.86
C GLU A 380 1.88 -11.15 6.35
N GLU A 381 1.40 -10.19 5.58
CA GLU A 381 1.41 -10.22 4.12
C GLU A 381 0.98 -11.58 3.54
N GLN A 382 -0.10 -12.17 4.06
CA GLN A 382 -0.60 -13.49 3.63
C GLN A 382 0.34 -14.66 4.01
N ARG A 383 1.28 -14.45 4.94
CA ARG A 383 2.28 -15.44 5.34
C ARG A 383 2.06 -15.85 6.80
N LEU A 384 1.87 -17.12 7.01
CA LEU A 384 1.70 -17.70 8.35
C LEU A 384 3.07 -18.00 8.97
N CYS A 385 3.33 -17.42 10.14
CA CYS A 385 4.44 -17.84 10.98
C CYS A 385 4.32 -19.35 11.29
N PRO A 386 5.41 -20.15 11.25
CA PRO A 386 5.38 -21.51 11.73
C PRO A 386 4.93 -21.55 13.19
N ARG A 387 4.22 -22.60 13.56
CA ARG A 387 3.51 -22.85 14.81
C ARG A 387 4.34 -22.54 16.07
N TYR A 388 3.76 -21.87 17.02
CA TYR A 388 4.12 -21.90 18.44
C TYR A 388 3.12 -22.76 19.23
#